data_e2690550fbc890412a3fc9150ada70f6
#
_entry.id   e2690550fbc890412a3fc9150ada70f6
#
_cell.length_a   1.000
_cell.length_b   1.000
_cell.length_c   1.000
_cell.angle_alpha   90.00
_cell.angle_beta   90.00
_cell.angle_gamma   90.00
#
_symmetry.space_group_name_H-M   'P 1'
#
loop_
_entity.id
_entity.type
_entity.pdbx_description
1 polymer ?
#
loop_
_entity_poly.entity_id
_entity_poly.type
_entity_poly.pdbx_seq_one_letter_code
_entity_poly.pdbx_strand_id
1 'polypeptide(L)'
;MYGGTITPIGNTDYWSYFHEAARQTVNEWIRTSGKFDAVIDFDKVLRDPANPTKIRDDYQFDRLHPNAAGYKAMGEEAAKVLKSHL
;
A
#
# COMPACT_ATOMS: atom_id res chain seq x y z
N MET A 1 15.81 3.07 8.86
CA MET A 1 14.47 3.64 8.51
C MET A 1 13.73 2.66 7.63
N TYR A 2 12.47 2.39 7.95
CA TYR A 2 11.61 1.54 7.11
C TYR A 2 10.75 2.41 6.22
N GLY A 3 10.50 1.96 4.98
CA GLY A 3 9.64 2.65 4.04
C GLY A 3 8.33 1.91 3.86
N GLY A 4 7.20 2.64 3.85
CA GLY A 4 5.89 2.09 3.53
C GLY A 4 5.42 2.59 2.18
N THR A 5 4.83 1.72 1.35
CA THR A 5 4.27 2.14 0.08
C THR A 5 2.94 2.85 0.26
N ILE A 6 2.60 3.71 -0.70
CA ILE A 6 1.34 4.45 -0.71
C ILE A 6 0.22 3.51 -1.15
N THR A 7 -0.85 3.44 -0.35
CA THR A 7 -2.00 2.56 -0.63
C THR A 7 -2.82 3.05 -1.83
N PRO A 8 -3.60 2.15 -2.46
CA PRO A 8 -4.39 2.51 -3.63
C PRO A 8 -5.45 3.57 -3.36
N ILE A 9 -5.71 4.43 -4.35
CA ILE A 9 -6.68 5.53 -4.29
C ILE A 9 -7.78 5.42 -5.34
N GLY A 10 -7.86 4.31 -6.06
CA GLY A 10 -8.86 4.10 -7.10
C GLY A 10 -10.30 4.15 -6.56
N ASN A 11 -11.22 4.62 -7.38
CA ASN A 11 -12.63 4.83 -7.02
C ASN A 11 -12.85 5.87 -5.92
N THR A 12 -11.89 6.76 -5.71
CA THR A 12 -12.02 7.89 -4.78
C THR A 12 -12.01 9.20 -5.56
N ASP A 13 -12.41 10.29 -4.89
CA ASP A 13 -12.34 11.64 -5.47
C ASP A 13 -10.90 12.10 -5.69
N TYR A 14 -9.93 11.44 -5.04
CA TYR A 14 -8.51 11.76 -5.17
C TYR A 14 -7.88 11.09 -6.39
N TRP A 15 -8.56 10.14 -7.02
CA TRP A 15 -7.99 9.41 -8.15
C TRP A 15 -7.95 10.27 -9.40
N SER A 16 -6.81 10.24 -10.08
CA SER A 16 -6.64 10.75 -11.44
C SER A 16 -5.51 9.95 -12.07
N TYR A 17 -5.40 10.01 -13.40
CA TYR A 17 -4.27 9.34 -14.06
C TYR A 17 -2.93 9.90 -13.59
N PHE A 18 -2.85 11.21 -13.33
CA PHE A 18 -1.61 11.81 -12.81
C PHE A 18 -1.31 11.38 -11.39
N HIS A 19 -2.31 11.34 -10.52
CA HIS A 19 -2.12 10.87 -9.13
C HIS A 19 -1.74 9.40 -9.08
N GLU A 20 -2.35 8.57 -9.91
CA GLU A 20 -2.00 7.16 -9.98
C GLU A 20 -0.59 6.95 -10.52
N ALA A 21 -0.20 7.69 -11.56
CA ALA A 21 1.17 7.62 -12.09
C ALA A 21 2.20 8.07 -11.04
N ALA A 22 1.89 9.13 -10.29
CA ALA A 22 2.75 9.59 -9.20
C ALA A 22 2.86 8.55 -8.10
N ARG A 23 1.76 7.93 -7.71
CA ARG A 23 1.74 6.85 -6.71
C ARG A 23 2.61 5.68 -7.15
N GLN A 24 2.46 5.24 -8.39
CA GLN A 24 3.26 4.12 -8.92
C GLN A 24 4.75 4.48 -8.96
N THR A 25 5.08 5.69 -9.38
CA THR A 25 6.46 6.15 -9.45
C THR A 25 7.10 6.21 -8.05
N VAL A 26 6.40 6.77 -7.08
CA VAL A 26 6.89 6.84 -5.69
C VAL A 26 7.03 5.44 -5.10
N ASN A 27 6.05 4.57 -5.31
CA ASN A 27 6.10 3.21 -4.79
C ASN A 27 7.26 2.41 -5.40
N GLU A 28 7.48 2.56 -6.71
CA GLU A 28 8.61 1.90 -7.38
C GLU A 28 9.94 2.39 -6.78
N TRP A 29 10.07 3.69 -6.54
CA TRP A 29 11.26 4.24 -5.90
C TRP A 29 11.44 3.67 -4.48
N ILE A 30 10.36 3.62 -3.70
CA ILE A 30 10.42 3.05 -2.35
C ILE A 30 10.92 1.61 -2.40
N ARG A 31 10.41 0.80 -3.34
CA ARG A 31 10.76 -0.61 -3.46
C ARG A 31 12.19 -0.85 -3.92
N THR A 32 12.73 0.03 -4.77
CA THR A 32 13.96 -0.27 -5.52
C THR A 32 15.13 0.65 -5.22
N SER A 33 14.94 1.76 -4.51
CA SER A 33 16.00 2.75 -4.29
C SER A 33 17.14 2.26 -3.37
N GLY A 34 16.85 1.28 -2.52
CA GLY A 34 17.83 0.83 -1.51
C GLY A 34 18.04 1.82 -0.38
N LYS A 35 17.22 2.86 -0.26
CA LYS A 35 17.36 3.90 0.76
C LYS A 35 16.78 3.48 2.12
N PHE A 36 15.98 2.42 2.16
CA PHE A 36 15.33 1.95 3.38
C PHE A 36 15.95 0.62 3.82
N ASP A 37 16.00 0.39 5.13
CA ASP A 37 16.46 -0.88 5.69
C ASP A 37 15.55 -2.04 5.28
N ALA A 38 14.24 -1.75 5.21
CA ALA A 38 13.25 -2.68 4.70
C ALA A 38 12.04 -1.90 4.20
N VAL A 39 11.24 -2.54 3.37
CA VAL A 39 10.01 -1.95 2.81
C VAL A 39 8.80 -2.75 3.31
N ILE A 40 7.80 -2.03 3.82
CA ILE A 40 6.51 -2.61 4.16
C ILE A 40 5.58 -2.27 3.01
N ASP A 41 5.25 -3.27 2.18
CA ASP A 41 4.50 -3.05 0.95
C ASP A 41 3.00 -3.08 1.20
N PHE A 42 2.49 -2.02 1.83
CA PHE A 42 1.07 -1.87 2.12
C PHE A 42 0.22 -1.83 0.85
N ASP A 43 0.75 -1.28 -0.23
CA ASP A 43 0.05 -1.27 -1.53
C ASP A 43 -0.24 -2.70 -1.99
N LYS A 44 0.77 -3.56 -1.94
CA LYS A 44 0.61 -4.97 -2.33
C LYS A 44 -0.42 -5.69 -1.46
N VAL A 45 -0.44 -5.41 -0.16
CA VAL A 45 -1.37 -6.03 0.78
C VAL A 45 -2.81 -5.62 0.51
N LEU A 46 -3.04 -4.33 0.24
CA LEU A 46 -4.39 -3.78 0.15
C LEU A 46 -4.98 -3.75 -1.25
N ARG A 47 -4.15 -3.77 -2.29
CA ARG A 47 -4.66 -3.59 -3.66
C ARG A 47 -5.47 -4.79 -4.12
N ASP A 48 -6.50 -4.51 -4.92
CA ASP A 48 -7.29 -5.54 -5.58
C ASP A 48 -6.44 -6.19 -6.69
N PRO A 49 -6.27 -7.52 -6.68
CA PRO A 49 -5.48 -8.19 -7.72
C PRO A 49 -6.06 -8.02 -9.13
N ALA A 50 -7.38 -7.87 -9.24
CA ALA A 50 -8.05 -7.68 -10.53
C ALA A 50 -8.01 -6.22 -10.99
N ASN A 51 -7.90 -5.27 -10.05
CA ASN A 51 -7.78 -3.84 -10.35
C ASN A 51 -6.84 -3.18 -9.34
N PRO A 52 -5.51 -3.20 -9.60
CA PRO A 52 -4.53 -2.75 -8.60
C PRO A 52 -4.58 -1.25 -8.26
N THR A 53 -5.42 -0.47 -8.93
CA THR A 53 -5.57 0.96 -8.62
C THR A 53 -6.46 1.21 -7.42
N LYS A 54 -7.20 0.21 -6.95
CA LYS A 54 -8.14 0.36 -5.83
C LYS A 54 -7.84 -0.63 -4.70
N ILE A 55 -8.31 -0.31 -3.49
CA ILE A 55 -8.26 -1.24 -2.35
C ILE A 55 -9.25 -2.38 -2.59
N ARG A 56 -8.87 -3.59 -2.19
CA ARG A 56 -9.75 -4.76 -2.23
C ARG A 56 -11.05 -4.46 -1.49
N ASP A 57 -12.16 -4.96 -2.04
CA ASP A 57 -13.48 -4.68 -1.47
C ASP A 57 -13.62 -5.17 -0.03
N ASP A 58 -12.97 -6.29 0.31
CA ASP A 58 -13.02 -6.85 1.66
C ASP A 58 -12.14 -6.10 2.67
N TYR A 59 -11.29 -5.16 2.20
CA TYR A 59 -10.40 -4.39 3.07
C TYR A 59 -10.71 -2.89 3.10
N GLN A 60 -11.70 -2.41 2.33
CA GLN A 60 -11.98 -0.98 2.25
C GLN A 60 -13.17 -0.58 3.14
N PHE A 61 -13.12 0.65 3.64
CA PHE A 61 -14.22 1.28 4.38
C PHE A 61 -14.95 2.29 3.50
N ASP A 62 -14.22 3.29 2.98
CA ASP A 62 -14.75 4.38 2.17
C ASP A 62 -13.98 4.53 0.85
N ARG A 63 -13.38 3.45 0.37
CA ARG A 63 -12.53 3.36 -0.83
C ARG A 63 -11.16 4.01 -0.69
N LEU A 64 -10.95 4.83 0.34
CA LEU A 64 -9.67 5.48 0.63
C LEU A 64 -9.02 4.89 1.88
N HIS A 65 -9.81 4.64 2.92
CA HIS A 65 -9.32 4.12 4.19
C HIS A 65 -9.59 2.62 4.29
N PRO A 66 -8.64 1.85 4.84
CA PRO A 66 -8.90 0.45 5.15
C PRO A 66 -9.97 0.30 6.22
N ASN A 67 -10.71 -0.81 6.18
CA ASN A 67 -11.57 -1.22 7.28
C ASN A 67 -10.74 -1.98 8.34
N ALA A 68 -11.40 -2.54 9.36
CA ALA A 68 -10.70 -3.27 10.42
C ALA A 68 -9.87 -4.45 9.87
N ALA A 69 -10.42 -5.20 8.91
CA ALA A 69 -9.70 -6.32 8.28
C ALA A 69 -8.48 -5.83 7.49
N GLY A 70 -8.62 -4.69 6.79
CA GLY A 70 -7.52 -4.07 6.06
C GLY A 70 -6.40 -3.60 6.98
N TYR A 71 -6.74 -2.92 8.06
CA TYR A 71 -5.74 -2.51 9.06
C TYR A 71 -5.05 -3.71 9.70
N LYS A 72 -5.79 -4.78 9.96
CA LYS A 72 -5.21 -6.02 10.49
C LYS A 72 -4.19 -6.61 9.51
N ALA A 73 -4.53 -6.68 8.23
CA ALA A 73 -3.62 -7.18 7.20
C ALA A 73 -2.35 -6.31 7.09
N MET A 74 -2.50 -4.98 7.17
CA MET A 74 -1.35 -4.06 7.19
C MET A 74 -0.46 -4.30 8.41
N GLY A 75 -1.06 -4.45 9.59
CA GLY A 75 -0.33 -4.71 10.82
C GLY A 75 0.41 -6.03 10.80
N GLU A 76 -0.19 -7.08 10.25
CA GLU A 76 0.46 -8.39 10.09
C GLU A 76 1.66 -8.30 9.15
N GLU A 77 1.54 -7.58 8.05
CA GLU A 77 2.66 -7.39 7.12
C GLU A 77 3.78 -6.57 7.76
N ALA A 78 3.43 -5.50 8.48
CA ALA A 78 4.42 -4.71 9.21
C ALA A 78 5.16 -5.57 10.24
N ALA A 79 4.45 -6.37 11.01
CA ALA A 79 5.06 -7.26 12.01
C ALA A 79 5.99 -8.27 11.35
N LYS A 80 5.58 -8.85 10.22
CA LYS A 80 6.39 -9.82 9.47
C LYS A 80 7.71 -9.20 9.00
N VAL A 81 7.65 -7.99 8.44
CA VAL A 81 8.84 -7.29 7.95
C VAL A 81 9.75 -6.93 9.12
N LEU A 82 9.19 -6.38 10.21
CA LEU A 82 9.98 -6.00 11.38
C LEU A 82 10.68 -7.21 12.01
N LYS A 83 10.01 -8.34 12.13
CA LYS A 83 10.60 -9.57 12.65
C LYS A 83 11.79 -10.05 11.84
N SER A 84 11.72 -9.96 10.51
CA SER A 84 12.79 -10.43 9.65
C SER A 84 14.02 -9.53 9.68
N HIS A 85 13.93 -8.36 10.32
CA HIS A 85 15.03 -7.40 10.43
C HIS A 85 15.49 -7.17 11.88
N LEU A 86 15.01 -7.97 12.82
CA LEU A 86 15.53 -7.99 14.19
C LEU A 86 16.70 -8.99 14.30
#